data_4314d08890f1d6ba8ff923a229c95c0f
#
_entry.id   4314d08890f1d6ba8ff923a229c95c0f
#
_cell.length_a   1.000
_cell.length_b   1.000
_cell.length_c   1.000
_cell.angle_alpha   90.00
_cell.angle_beta   90.00
_cell.angle_gamma   90.00
#
_symmetry.space_group_name_H-M   'P 1'
#
loop_
_entity.id
_entity.type
_entity.pdbx_description
1 polymer ?
#
loop_
_entity_poly.entity_id
_entity_poly.type
_entity_poly.pdbx_seq_one_letter_code
_entity_poly.pdbx_strand_id
1 'polypeptide(L)'
;MKKKAALLQMRPEWASPEANRKQVEQLVSRAMEEAEDILVLPELWDTGFFPSENLDSLADVDGCKTRNFLSEMARRYRVNIVGGSVLVKEGSCYYNRAYVVNRSGQVTAEYDKVHGFSPAGEQELFTGGNRTVHFLLDDIPCSMAICYDIRFPEFIRREALEGAQLFFVPAAWPLRRIEHWKILNQARAIENEMVVLAVNQAGLVNGTMYGGGSMAVTPLGTMRCLHEEENQILRVEFDMNEVDKARQSIQVYRDRRIDMDRL
;
A
#
# COMPACT_ATOMS: atom_id res chain seq x y z
N MET A 1 -0.73 19.59 10.51
CA MET A 1 0.14 19.71 9.31
C MET A 1 -0.61 19.03 8.15
N LYS A 2 -0.97 19.83 7.12
CA LYS A 2 -1.65 19.31 5.92
C LYS A 2 -0.66 18.65 4.96
N LYS A 3 -1.08 17.57 4.36
CA LYS A 3 -0.35 16.81 3.33
C LYS A 3 -1.27 16.46 2.17
N LYS A 4 -0.68 16.31 0.99
CA LYS A 4 -1.36 15.87 -0.23
C LYS A 4 -0.82 14.52 -0.67
N ALA A 5 -1.72 13.63 -1.06
CA ALA A 5 -1.34 12.35 -1.63
C ALA A 5 -2.13 12.04 -2.90
N ALA A 6 -1.46 11.44 -3.87
CA ALA A 6 -2.10 10.85 -5.03
C ALA A 6 -2.00 9.32 -4.96
N LEU A 7 -3.17 8.68 -4.92
CA LEU A 7 -3.33 7.24 -4.93
C LEU A 7 -3.53 6.80 -6.39
N LEU A 8 -2.58 6.04 -6.90
CA LEU A 8 -2.51 5.67 -8.31
C LEU A 8 -3.21 4.32 -8.54
N GLN A 9 -4.54 4.36 -8.63
CA GLN A 9 -5.34 3.20 -9.00
C GLN A 9 -5.03 2.80 -10.43
N MET A 10 -4.66 1.55 -10.67
CA MET A 10 -4.33 1.10 -12.00
C MET A 10 -4.88 -0.30 -12.31
N ARG A 11 -5.06 -0.54 -13.61
CA ARG A 11 -5.31 -1.85 -14.18
C ARG A 11 -4.01 -2.33 -14.83
N PRO A 12 -3.26 -3.22 -14.17
CA PRO A 12 -2.04 -3.73 -14.76
C PRO A 12 -2.33 -4.63 -15.96
N GLU A 13 -1.42 -4.64 -16.91
CA GLU A 13 -1.37 -5.65 -17.96
C GLU A 13 -0.76 -6.93 -17.38
N TRP A 14 -1.47 -8.05 -17.56
CA TRP A 14 -1.07 -9.35 -17.00
C TRP A 14 0.31 -9.79 -17.49
N ALA A 15 1.17 -10.19 -16.54
CA ALA A 15 2.52 -10.70 -16.81
C ALA A 15 3.38 -9.82 -17.73
N SER A 16 3.21 -8.48 -17.64
CA SER A 16 3.86 -7.51 -18.54
C SER A 16 4.61 -6.42 -17.76
N PRO A 17 5.71 -6.75 -17.03
CA PRO A 17 6.39 -5.79 -16.14
C PRO A 17 6.83 -4.50 -16.82
N GLU A 18 7.32 -4.58 -18.06
CA GLU A 18 7.78 -3.39 -18.81
C GLU A 18 6.62 -2.48 -19.26
N ALA A 19 5.49 -3.07 -19.69
CA ALA A 19 4.30 -2.30 -20.04
C ALA A 19 3.71 -1.60 -18.79
N ASN A 20 3.65 -2.32 -17.68
CA ASN A 20 3.17 -1.80 -16.41
C ASN A 20 4.07 -0.69 -15.86
N ARG A 21 5.39 -0.81 -16.00
CA ARG A 21 6.33 0.26 -15.63
C ARG A 21 6.09 1.54 -16.42
N LYS A 22 5.86 1.44 -17.74
CA LYS A 22 5.49 2.60 -18.57
C LYS A 22 4.16 3.21 -18.15
N GLN A 23 3.19 2.38 -17.78
CA GLN A 23 1.90 2.85 -17.28
C GLN A 23 2.04 3.62 -15.96
N VAL A 24 2.88 3.11 -15.04
CA VAL A 24 3.20 3.81 -13.78
C VAL A 24 3.87 5.16 -14.06
N GLU A 25 4.83 5.21 -14.98
CA GLU A 25 5.49 6.47 -15.36
C GLU A 25 4.48 7.51 -15.87
N GLN A 26 3.52 7.10 -16.70
CA GLN A 26 2.45 7.98 -17.18
C GLN A 26 1.52 8.46 -16.04
N LEU A 27 1.14 7.55 -15.13
CA LEU A 27 0.31 7.90 -13.98
C LEU A 27 1.02 8.86 -13.03
N VAL A 28 2.30 8.62 -12.76
CA VAL A 28 3.14 9.52 -11.95
C VAL A 28 3.25 10.89 -12.60
N SER A 29 3.52 10.96 -13.91
CA SER A 29 3.59 12.23 -14.64
C SER A 29 2.29 13.02 -14.52
N ARG A 30 1.14 12.37 -14.71
CA ARG A 30 -0.19 12.99 -14.56
C ARG A 30 -0.50 13.38 -13.11
N ALA A 31 -0.09 12.58 -12.13
CA ALA A 31 -0.28 12.92 -10.73
C ALA A 31 0.47 14.21 -10.37
N MET A 32 1.69 14.35 -10.90
CA MET A 32 2.59 15.47 -10.62
C MET A 32 2.32 16.73 -11.47
N GLU A 33 1.25 16.77 -12.27
CA GLU A 33 0.69 18.02 -12.81
C GLU A 33 0.21 18.95 -11.69
N GLU A 34 -0.14 18.38 -10.55
CA GLU A 34 -0.35 19.08 -9.29
C GLU A 34 0.75 18.69 -8.29
N ALA A 35 1.07 19.57 -7.36
CA ALA A 35 2.09 19.29 -6.35
C ALA A 35 1.53 18.33 -5.30
N GLU A 36 2.08 17.11 -5.28
CA GLU A 36 1.77 16.07 -4.29
C GLU A 36 2.96 15.84 -3.36
N ASP A 37 2.68 15.48 -2.11
CA ASP A 37 3.72 15.10 -1.14
C ASP A 37 4.05 13.61 -1.19
N ILE A 38 3.05 12.78 -1.50
CA ILE A 38 3.15 11.32 -1.46
C ILE A 38 2.40 10.71 -2.66
N LEU A 39 3.05 9.77 -3.35
CA LEU A 39 2.44 8.90 -4.35
C LEU A 39 2.33 7.48 -3.78
N VAL A 40 1.23 6.79 -4.06
CA VAL A 40 1.01 5.40 -3.60
C VAL A 40 0.60 4.53 -4.77
N LEU A 41 1.29 3.40 -4.97
CA LEU A 41 1.02 2.38 -5.98
C LEU A 41 0.32 1.15 -5.38
N PRO A 42 -0.41 0.33 -6.17
CA PRO A 42 -1.08 -0.86 -5.69
C PRO A 42 -0.15 -2.07 -5.50
N GLU A 43 -0.71 -3.21 -5.08
CA GLU A 43 -0.01 -4.49 -4.94
C GLU A 43 0.30 -5.10 -6.31
N LEU A 44 1.48 -5.76 -6.44
CA LEU A 44 1.94 -6.51 -7.63
C LEU A 44 1.59 -5.81 -8.96
N TRP A 45 1.82 -4.49 -8.98
CA TRP A 45 1.47 -3.66 -10.14
C TRP A 45 2.31 -3.99 -11.37
N ASP A 46 3.46 -4.61 -11.18
CA ASP A 46 4.39 -4.98 -12.25
C ASP A 46 3.87 -6.18 -13.07
N THR A 47 3.25 -7.17 -12.42
CA THR A 47 2.82 -8.40 -13.05
C THR A 47 1.30 -8.60 -13.08
N GLY A 48 0.55 -7.76 -12.38
CA GLY A 48 -0.81 -8.10 -11.96
C GLY A 48 -0.76 -9.09 -10.80
N PHE A 49 -1.90 -9.37 -10.13
CA PHE A 49 -1.90 -10.29 -9.00
C PHE A 49 -1.33 -11.65 -9.41
N PHE A 50 -0.32 -12.10 -8.73
CA PHE A 50 0.75 -13.01 -9.10
C PHE A 50 0.45 -14.04 -10.22
N PRO A 51 1.26 -14.08 -11.28
CA PRO A 51 1.26 -15.19 -12.23
C PRO A 51 1.79 -16.45 -11.54
N SER A 52 1.14 -17.59 -11.75
CA SER A 52 1.61 -18.89 -11.24
C SER A 52 2.66 -19.56 -12.14
N GLU A 53 2.84 -19.02 -13.35
CA GLU A 53 3.76 -19.55 -14.36
C GLU A 53 4.82 -18.50 -14.71
N ASN A 54 5.98 -18.98 -15.12
CA ASN A 54 7.10 -18.13 -15.61
C ASN A 54 7.61 -17.09 -14.58
N LEU A 55 7.49 -17.34 -13.30
CA LEU A 55 7.92 -16.44 -12.23
C LEU A 55 9.36 -15.97 -12.41
N ASP A 56 10.26 -16.89 -12.80
CA ASP A 56 11.68 -16.57 -13.02
C ASP A 56 11.93 -15.49 -14.06
N SER A 57 11.15 -15.49 -15.12
CA SER A 57 11.30 -14.52 -16.21
C SER A 57 10.64 -13.16 -15.91
N LEU A 58 9.66 -13.17 -15.03
CA LEU A 58 8.86 -11.99 -14.67
C LEU A 58 9.41 -11.24 -13.47
N ALA A 59 10.05 -11.98 -12.53
CA ALA A 59 10.51 -11.41 -11.28
C ALA A 59 11.63 -10.39 -11.46
N ASP A 60 11.59 -9.36 -10.64
CA ASP A 60 12.69 -8.41 -10.47
C ASP A 60 13.74 -9.03 -9.55
N VAL A 61 14.90 -9.41 -10.12
CA VAL A 61 16.00 -10.01 -9.36
C VAL A 61 16.54 -8.98 -8.36
N ASP A 62 16.52 -9.36 -7.08
CA ASP A 62 16.91 -8.52 -5.93
C ASP A 62 16.18 -7.18 -5.86
N GLY A 63 15.07 -7.01 -6.61
CA GLY A 63 14.32 -5.76 -6.69
C GLY A 63 15.07 -4.58 -7.32
N CYS A 64 16.15 -4.85 -8.03
CA CYS A 64 17.05 -3.81 -8.52
C CYS A 64 16.38 -2.85 -9.52
N LYS A 65 15.60 -3.39 -10.45
CA LYS A 65 14.93 -2.57 -11.47
C LYS A 65 13.89 -1.64 -10.84
N THR A 66 13.11 -2.19 -9.91
CA THR A 66 12.04 -1.43 -9.23
C THR A 66 12.62 -0.35 -8.32
N ARG A 67 13.62 -0.67 -7.51
CA ARG A 67 14.30 0.34 -6.68
C ARG A 67 14.87 1.49 -7.51
N ASN A 68 15.57 1.18 -8.59
CA ASN A 68 16.13 2.21 -9.47
C ASN A 68 15.04 3.06 -10.11
N PHE A 69 13.98 2.44 -10.62
CA PHE A 69 12.85 3.13 -11.24
C PHE A 69 12.15 4.08 -10.26
N LEU A 70 11.77 3.58 -9.07
CA LEU A 70 11.11 4.41 -8.07
C LEU A 70 12.01 5.53 -7.55
N SER A 71 13.32 5.25 -7.36
CA SER A 71 14.31 6.25 -6.94
C SER A 71 14.48 7.36 -7.97
N GLU A 72 14.47 7.04 -9.25
CA GLU A 72 14.52 8.03 -10.33
C GLU A 72 13.27 8.92 -10.33
N MET A 73 12.07 8.29 -10.26
CA MET A 73 10.81 9.04 -10.21
C MET A 73 10.73 9.95 -8.98
N ALA A 74 11.09 9.44 -7.80
CA ALA A 74 11.08 10.22 -6.56
C ALA A 74 12.00 11.45 -6.65
N ARG A 75 13.22 11.30 -7.17
CA ARG A 75 14.17 12.42 -7.39
C ARG A 75 13.67 13.41 -8.42
N ARG A 76 13.18 12.91 -9.57
CA ARG A 76 12.71 13.74 -10.69
C ARG A 76 11.58 14.67 -10.25
N TYR A 77 10.63 14.14 -9.52
CA TYR A 77 9.43 14.88 -9.08
C TYR A 77 9.54 15.44 -7.66
N ARG A 78 10.61 15.13 -6.92
CA ARG A 78 10.82 15.52 -5.51
C ARG A 78 9.64 15.13 -4.61
N VAL A 79 9.13 13.92 -4.77
CA VAL A 79 7.95 13.37 -4.11
C VAL A 79 8.31 12.08 -3.36
N ASN A 80 7.67 11.83 -2.22
CA ASN A 80 7.78 10.54 -1.55
C ASN A 80 6.95 9.50 -2.30
N ILE A 81 7.45 8.27 -2.44
CA ILE A 81 6.74 7.20 -3.13
C ILE A 81 6.63 5.97 -2.22
N VAL A 82 5.40 5.58 -1.89
CA VAL A 82 5.08 4.24 -1.41
C VAL A 82 4.81 3.39 -2.64
N GLY A 83 5.80 2.62 -3.06
CA GLY A 83 5.90 2.03 -4.39
C GLY A 83 4.98 0.82 -4.63
N GLY A 84 3.94 0.63 -3.79
CA GLY A 84 3.13 -0.57 -3.89
C GLY A 84 3.97 -1.82 -3.65
N SER A 85 3.61 -2.92 -4.30
CA SER A 85 4.49 -4.09 -4.30
C SER A 85 4.71 -4.66 -5.70
N VAL A 86 5.77 -5.45 -5.82
CA VAL A 86 6.20 -6.12 -7.05
C VAL A 86 6.65 -7.55 -6.76
N LEU A 87 6.72 -8.36 -7.80
CA LEU A 87 7.28 -9.70 -7.74
C LEU A 87 8.81 -9.63 -7.70
N VAL A 88 9.40 -9.97 -6.57
CA VAL A 88 10.86 -10.00 -6.38
C VAL A 88 11.35 -11.43 -6.24
N LYS A 89 12.47 -11.75 -6.92
CA LYS A 89 13.23 -12.99 -6.71
C LYS A 89 14.52 -12.68 -5.98
N GLU A 90 14.76 -13.36 -4.87
CA GLU A 90 15.99 -13.26 -4.10
C GLU A 90 16.50 -14.68 -3.80
N GLY A 91 17.64 -15.04 -4.37
CA GLY A 91 18.11 -16.42 -4.39
C GLY A 91 17.12 -17.38 -5.05
N SER A 92 16.60 -18.34 -4.31
CA SER A 92 15.56 -19.30 -4.75
C SER A 92 14.15 -18.91 -4.34
N CYS A 93 13.97 -17.81 -3.62
CA CYS A 93 12.70 -17.38 -3.05
C CYS A 93 12.05 -16.27 -3.87
N TYR A 94 10.71 -16.25 -3.86
CA TYR A 94 9.91 -15.17 -4.41
C TYR A 94 9.20 -14.41 -3.29
N TYR A 95 9.11 -13.09 -3.44
CA TYR A 95 8.50 -12.19 -2.46
C TYR A 95 7.51 -11.25 -3.14
N ASN A 96 6.40 -10.99 -2.47
CA ASN A 96 5.51 -9.87 -2.74
C ASN A 96 6.06 -8.69 -1.92
N ARG A 97 6.97 -7.90 -2.54
CA ARG A 97 7.81 -6.89 -1.85
C ARG A 97 7.43 -5.47 -2.22
N ALA A 98 7.25 -4.66 -1.21
CA ALA A 98 7.05 -3.21 -1.33
C ALA A 98 8.34 -2.44 -1.03
N TYR A 99 8.48 -1.28 -1.69
CA TYR A 99 9.56 -0.33 -1.48
C TYR A 99 8.99 1.05 -1.14
N VAL A 100 9.62 1.73 -0.19
CA VAL A 100 9.34 3.12 0.12
C VAL A 100 10.56 3.96 -0.23
N VAL A 101 10.33 5.04 -0.98
CA VAL A 101 11.40 5.91 -1.47
C VAL A 101 11.08 7.35 -1.08
N ASN A 102 12.04 8.03 -0.45
CA ASN A 102 11.89 9.44 -0.09
C ASN A 102 12.12 10.38 -1.29
N ARG A 103 11.82 11.68 -1.11
CA ARG A 103 11.96 12.73 -2.14
C ARG A 103 13.36 12.85 -2.74
N SER A 104 14.39 12.40 -2.03
CA SER A 104 15.77 12.40 -2.52
C SER A 104 16.12 11.15 -3.34
N GLY A 105 15.16 10.22 -3.48
CA GLY A 105 15.34 8.97 -4.20
C GLY A 105 16.09 7.90 -3.40
N GLN A 106 16.10 8.00 -2.07
CA GLN A 106 16.64 6.96 -1.22
C GLN A 106 15.54 5.97 -0.86
N VAL A 107 15.81 4.68 -0.97
CA VAL A 107 14.94 3.62 -0.44
C VAL A 107 15.07 3.66 1.10
N THR A 108 13.97 4.00 1.76
CA THR A 108 13.93 4.16 3.24
C THR A 108 13.30 2.98 3.95
N ALA A 109 12.53 2.16 3.23
CA ALA A 109 11.95 0.93 3.77
C ALA A 109 11.68 -0.10 2.67
N GLU A 110 11.73 -1.36 3.09
CA GLU A 110 11.32 -2.54 2.30
C GLU A 110 10.43 -3.41 3.18
N TYR A 111 9.35 -3.91 2.59
CA TYR A 111 8.37 -4.75 3.29
C TYR A 111 7.97 -5.94 2.44
N ASP A 112 8.13 -7.14 2.96
CA ASP A 112 7.60 -8.37 2.38
C ASP A 112 6.26 -8.69 3.00
N LYS A 113 5.24 -8.92 2.17
CA LYS A 113 3.91 -9.29 2.63
C LYS A 113 3.97 -10.47 3.60
N VAL A 114 3.39 -10.29 4.79
CA VAL A 114 3.47 -11.30 5.86
C VAL A 114 2.45 -12.41 5.64
N HIS A 115 1.21 -12.05 5.30
CA HIS A 115 0.13 -13.02 5.15
C HIS A 115 -0.19 -13.26 3.67
N GLY A 116 0.30 -14.36 3.11
CA GLY A 116 -0.07 -14.81 1.77
C GLY A 116 -1.55 -15.13 1.67
N PHE A 117 -2.19 -14.76 0.56
CA PHE A 117 -3.61 -15.00 0.33
C PHE A 117 -3.86 -16.48 0.03
N SER A 118 -4.15 -17.28 1.07
CA SER A 118 -4.34 -18.73 0.99
C SER A 118 -5.42 -19.18 0.00
N PRO A 119 -6.55 -18.47 -0.20
CA PRO A 119 -7.53 -18.90 -1.18
C PRO A 119 -7.06 -18.89 -2.64
N ALA A 120 -5.93 -18.25 -2.93
CA ALA A 120 -5.29 -18.27 -4.25
C ALA A 120 -3.96 -19.04 -4.25
N GLY A 121 -3.56 -19.66 -3.15
CA GLY A 121 -2.30 -20.40 -3.07
C GLY A 121 -1.05 -19.53 -3.01
N GLU A 122 -1.18 -18.23 -2.65
CA GLU A 122 -0.05 -17.30 -2.64
C GLU A 122 1.10 -17.78 -1.74
N GLN A 123 0.78 -18.38 -0.59
CA GLN A 123 1.78 -18.91 0.36
C GLN A 123 2.54 -20.14 -0.17
N GLU A 124 2.09 -20.76 -1.24
CA GLU A 124 2.77 -21.90 -1.85
C GLU A 124 3.87 -21.45 -2.82
N LEU A 125 3.75 -20.22 -3.33
CA LEU A 125 4.67 -19.64 -4.31
C LEU A 125 5.58 -18.57 -3.73
N PHE A 126 5.08 -17.79 -2.78
CA PHE A 126 5.79 -16.67 -2.19
C PHE A 126 6.24 -16.98 -0.76
N THR A 127 7.45 -16.58 -0.45
CA THR A 127 7.95 -16.57 0.92
C THR A 127 7.32 -15.40 1.67
N GLY A 128 6.64 -15.67 2.78
CA GLY A 128 6.08 -14.64 3.64
C GLY A 128 7.16 -13.83 4.38
N GLY A 129 6.90 -12.54 4.56
CA GLY A 129 7.69 -11.68 5.45
C GLY A 129 7.57 -12.13 6.91
N ASN A 130 8.50 -11.67 7.75
CA ASN A 130 8.57 -12.05 9.16
C ASN A 130 8.62 -10.85 10.12
N ARG A 131 8.37 -9.65 9.62
CA ARG A 131 8.48 -8.40 10.40
C ARG A 131 7.46 -7.36 9.94
N THR A 132 7.14 -6.47 10.83
CA THR A 132 6.50 -5.17 10.60
C THR A 132 7.48 -4.20 9.98
N VAL A 133 7.01 -3.09 9.43
CA VAL A 133 7.86 -2.06 8.84
C VAL A 133 7.44 -0.67 9.30
N HIS A 134 8.40 0.10 9.83
CA HIS A 134 8.22 1.49 10.21
C HIS A 134 9.19 2.37 9.44
N PHE A 135 8.70 3.51 8.99
CA PHE A 135 9.49 4.48 8.24
C PHE A 135 8.96 5.89 8.45
N LEU A 136 9.76 6.88 8.05
CA LEU A 136 9.36 8.28 8.09
C LEU A 136 9.16 8.81 6.67
N LEU A 137 8.07 9.54 6.46
CA LEU A 137 7.87 10.38 5.29
C LEU A 137 7.69 11.83 5.76
N ASP A 138 8.65 12.70 5.46
CA ASP A 138 8.66 14.10 5.94
C ASP A 138 8.37 14.21 7.46
N ASP A 139 9.06 13.43 8.27
CA ASP A 139 8.92 13.32 9.73
C ASP A 139 7.59 12.73 10.25
N ILE A 140 6.71 12.25 9.36
CA ILE A 140 5.48 11.54 9.76
C ILE A 140 5.82 10.07 10.01
N PRO A 141 5.51 9.52 11.21
CA PRO A 141 5.63 8.09 11.47
C PRO A 141 4.62 7.29 10.64
N CYS A 142 5.15 6.44 9.78
CA CYS A 142 4.39 5.64 8.82
C CYS A 142 4.62 4.15 9.02
N SER A 143 3.64 3.37 8.60
CA SER A 143 3.75 1.93 8.41
C SER A 143 2.92 1.48 7.22
N MET A 144 3.01 0.20 6.85
CA MET A 144 2.22 -0.36 5.77
C MET A 144 1.92 -1.84 5.98
N ALA A 145 0.90 -2.29 5.28
CA ALA A 145 0.55 -3.70 5.11
C ALA A 145 0.08 -3.94 3.68
N ILE A 146 0.20 -5.16 3.16
CA ILE A 146 -0.20 -5.46 1.79
C ILE A 146 -1.50 -6.28 1.79
N CYS A 147 -2.56 -5.72 1.20
CA CYS A 147 -3.78 -6.42 0.81
C CYS A 147 -4.37 -7.31 1.92
N TYR A 148 -4.08 -8.61 1.88
CA TYR A 148 -4.64 -9.59 2.81
C TYR A 148 -4.25 -9.36 4.26
N ASP A 149 -3.10 -8.70 4.50
CA ASP A 149 -2.63 -8.35 5.85
C ASP A 149 -3.67 -7.54 6.65
N ILE A 150 -4.51 -6.71 5.97
CA ILE A 150 -5.52 -5.90 6.67
C ILE A 150 -6.61 -6.73 7.38
N ARG A 151 -6.71 -8.04 7.09
CA ARG A 151 -7.66 -8.93 7.77
C ARG A 151 -7.20 -9.36 9.16
N PHE A 152 -5.95 -9.08 9.50
CA PHE A 152 -5.34 -9.44 10.77
C PHE A 152 -5.25 -8.18 11.67
N PRO A 153 -6.28 -7.90 12.49
CA PRO A 153 -6.31 -6.70 13.32
C PRO A 153 -5.15 -6.63 14.30
N GLU A 154 -4.67 -7.77 14.77
CA GLU A 154 -3.54 -7.87 15.70
C GLU A 154 -2.26 -7.34 15.04
N PHE A 155 -2.04 -7.69 13.78
CA PHE A 155 -0.89 -7.22 13.00
C PHE A 155 -0.92 -5.69 12.84
N ILE A 156 -2.07 -5.15 12.43
CA ILE A 156 -2.23 -3.70 12.23
C ILE A 156 -2.16 -2.94 13.57
N ARG A 157 -2.71 -3.51 14.65
CA ARG A 157 -2.64 -2.93 16.00
C ARG A 157 -1.20 -2.80 16.49
N ARG A 158 -0.34 -3.77 16.20
CA ARG A 158 1.08 -3.70 16.54
C ARG A 158 1.74 -2.49 15.90
N GLU A 159 1.53 -2.27 14.60
CA GLU A 159 2.06 -1.12 13.87
C GLU A 159 1.64 0.21 14.51
N ALA A 160 0.35 0.30 14.87
CA ALA A 160 -0.18 1.49 15.53
C ALA A 160 0.39 1.72 16.93
N LEU A 161 0.63 0.66 17.69
CA LEU A 161 1.25 0.73 19.01
C LEU A 161 2.73 1.12 18.95
N GLU A 162 3.41 0.80 17.87
CA GLU A 162 4.79 1.22 17.60
C GLU A 162 4.89 2.65 17.05
N GLY A 163 3.75 3.34 16.94
CA GLY A 163 3.68 4.78 16.71
C GLY A 163 3.21 5.23 15.33
N ALA A 164 2.79 4.33 14.45
CA ALA A 164 2.29 4.71 13.13
C ALA A 164 1.11 5.69 13.24
N GLN A 165 1.16 6.76 12.47
CA GLN A 165 0.13 7.79 12.35
C GLN A 165 -0.49 7.82 10.94
N LEU A 166 0.28 7.41 9.95
CA LEU A 166 -0.13 7.28 8.56
C LEU A 166 0.15 5.84 8.09
N PHE A 167 -0.86 5.19 7.58
CA PHE A 167 -0.82 3.78 7.24
C PHE A 167 -1.17 3.54 5.78
N PHE A 168 -0.37 2.75 5.07
CA PHE A 168 -0.54 2.48 3.66
C PHE A 168 -0.98 1.04 3.40
N VAL A 169 -1.92 0.86 2.47
CA VAL A 169 -2.44 -0.46 2.10
C VAL A 169 -2.47 -0.61 0.57
N PRO A 170 -1.37 -1.01 -0.07
CA PRO A 170 -1.40 -1.49 -1.44
C PRO A 170 -2.18 -2.79 -1.55
N ALA A 171 -3.01 -2.94 -2.58
CA ALA A 171 -3.84 -4.14 -2.75
C ALA A 171 -4.12 -4.50 -4.22
N ALA A 172 -4.46 -5.80 -4.39
CA ALA A 172 -5.12 -6.37 -5.56
C ALA A 172 -6.40 -7.06 -5.07
N TRP A 173 -7.41 -6.25 -4.72
CA TRP A 173 -8.62 -6.71 -4.04
C TRP A 173 -9.77 -6.91 -5.02
N PRO A 174 -10.32 -8.15 -5.14
CA PRO A 174 -11.38 -8.43 -6.11
C PRO A 174 -12.69 -7.72 -5.82
N LEU A 175 -13.39 -7.31 -6.89
CA LEU A 175 -14.69 -6.65 -6.85
C LEU A 175 -15.71 -7.40 -5.98
N ARG A 176 -15.74 -8.73 -6.07
CA ARG A 176 -16.68 -9.58 -5.30
C ARG A 176 -16.58 -9.44 -3.79
N ARG A 177 -15.53 -8.80 -3.29
CA ARG A 177 -15.30 -8.53 -1.86
C ARG A 177 -15.03 -7.06 -1.58
N ILE A 178 -15.46 -6.16 -2.46
CA ILE A 178 -15.17 -4.72 -2.35
C ILE A 178 -15.75 -4.10 -1.07
N GLU A 179 -16.87 -4.60 -0.59
CA GLU A 179 -17.45 -4.10 0.67
C GLU A 179 -16.55 -4.47 1.88
N HIS A 180 -15.94 -5.66 1.89
CA HIS A 180 -14.95 -5.99 2.93
C HIS A 180 -13.74 -5.05 2.86
N TRP A 181 -13.28 -4.70 1.66
CA TRP A 181 -12.20 -3.75 1.44
C TRP A 181 -12.48 -2.40 2.09
N LYS A 182 -13.65 -1.84 1.83
CA LYS A 182 -14.08 -0.55 2.38
C LYS A 182 -14.18 -0.62 3.90
N ILE A 183 -14.93 -1.59 4.42
CA ILE A 183 -15.19 -1.75 5.85
C ILE A 183 -13.89 -1.97 6.63
N LEU A 184 -13.01 -2.84 6.16
CA LEU A 184 -11.77 -3.15 6.86
C LEU A 184 -10.82 -1.95 6.91
N ASN A 185 -10.61 -1.23 5.81
CA ASN A 185 -9.77 -0.03 5.81
C ASN A 185 -10.34 1.06 6.74
N GLN A 186 -11.65 1.24 6.73
CA GLN A 186 -12.32 2.19 7.62
C GLN A 186 -12.18 1.78 9.09
N ALA A 187 -12.35 0.50 9.40
CA ALA A 187 -12.17 -0.03 10.75
C ALA A 187 -10.72 0.17 11.23
N ARG A 188 -9.72 -0.13 10.39
CA ARG A 188 -8.30 0.07 10.72
C ARG A 188 -7.98 1.53 11.03
N ALA A 189 -8.55 2.47 10.29
CA ALA A 189 -8.38 3.90 10.57
C ALA A 189 -8.98 4.31 11.91
N ILE A 190 -10.22 3.91 12.18
CA ILE A 190 -10.97 4.29 13.39
C ILE A 190 -10.35 3.64 14.63
N GLU A 191 -10.20 2.32 14.67
CA GLU A 191 -9.74 1.59 15.85
C GLU A 191 -8.29 1.86 16.24
N ASN A 192 -7.47 2.31 15.26
CA ASN A 192 -6.06 2.65 15.48
C ASN A 192 -5.79 4.15 15.42
N GLU A 193 -6.82 4.98 15.27
CA GLU A 193 -6.74 6.45 15.28
C GLU A 193 -5.59 6.96 14.38
N MET A 194 -5.57 6.48 13.13
CA MET A 194 -4.55 6.84 12.13
C MET A 194 -5.20 7.16 10.79
N VAL A 195 -4.49 7.91 9.95
CA VAL A 195 -4.90 8.10 8.54
C VAL A 195 -4.55 6.83 7.77
N VAL A 196 -5.49 6.30 6.97
CA VAL A 196 -5.26 5.14 6.09
C VAL A 196 -5.34 5.59 4.64
N LEU A 197 -4.30 5.30 3.86
CA LEU A 197 -4.24 5.49 2.41
C LEU A 197 -4.18 4.11 1.74
N ALA A 198 -5.28 3.68 1.15
CA ALA A 198 -5.44 2.36 0.58
C ALA A 198 -5.60 2.43 -0.95
N VAL A 199 -4.73 1.73 -1.68
CA VAL A 199 -4.71 1.74 -3.15
C VAL A 199 -4.94 0.34 -3.68
N ASN A 200 -5.91 0.20 -4.56
CA ASN A 200 -6.28 -1.08 -5.14
C ASN A 200 -6.02 -1.13 -6.65
N GLN A 201 -5.79 -2.32 -7.18
CA GLN A 201 -5.91 -2.58 -8.60
C GLN A 201 -7.37 -2.40 -9.07
N ALA A 202 -7.56 -2.16 -10.37
CA ALA A 202 -8.87 -1.97 -10.98
C ALA A 202 -9.03 -2.81 -12.25
N GLY A 203 -10.29 -3.06 -12.65
CA GLY A 203 -10.64 -3.67 -13.93
C GLY A 203 -10.37 -5.17 -14.03
N LEU A 204 -10.56 -5.71 -15.23
CA LEU A 204 -10.39 -7.13 -15.51
C LEU A 204 -8.92 -7.44 -15.81
N VAL A 205 -8.30 -8.29 -14.98
CA VAL A 205 -6.92 -8.77 -15.15
C VAL A 205 -6.93 -10.28 -14.98
N ASN A 206 -6.49 -11.02 -16.00
CA ASN A 206 -6.43 -12.47 -16.00
C ASN A 206 -7.69 -13.16 -15.42
N GLY A 207 -8.88 -12.79 -15.93
CA GLY A 207 -10.15 -13.39 -15.52
C GLY A 207 -10.68 -12.94 -14.14
N THR A 208 -9.93 -12.14 -13.38
CA THR A 208 -10.37 -11.57 -12.10
C THR A 208 -10.73 -10.10 -12.28
N MET A 209 -11.95 -9.71 -11.87
CA MET A 209 -12.36 -8.32 -11.80
C MET A 209 -11.89 -7.72 -10.47
N TYR A 210 -11.00 -6.73 -10.52
CA TYR A 210 -10.55 -5.93 -9.37
C TYR A 210 -11.44 -4.70 -9.22
N GLY A 211 -11.83 -4.41 -7.98
CA GLY A 211 -12.91 -3.47 -7.70
C GLY A 211 -12.50 -2.01 -7.67
N GLY A 212 -11.24 -1.67 -7.93
CA GLY A 212 -10.80 -0.29 -7.67
C GLY A 212 -11.11 0.10 -6.23
N GLY A 213 -11.82 1.20 -6.05
CA GLY A 213 -12.21 1.64 -4.71
C GLY A 213 -11.02 2.07 -3.85
N SER A 214 -9.97 2.62 -4.48
CA SER A 214 -8.87 3.25 -3.75
C SER A 214 -9.40 4.38 -2.89
N MET A 215 -8.89 4.50 -1.65
CA MET A 215 -9.50 5.39 -0.67
C MET A 215 -8.48 6.00 0.30
N ALA A 216 -8.87 7.14 0.85
CA ALA A 216 -8.28 7.73 2.04
C ALA A 216 -9.31 7.76 3.16
N VAL A 217 -8.91 7.34 4.35
CA VAL A 217 -9.77 7.32 5.54
C VAL A 217 -9.10 8.09 6.66
N THR A 218 -9.85 9.02 7.27
CA THR A 218 -9.36 9.79 8.43
C THR A 218 -9.47 8.96 9.72
N PRO A 219 -8.81 9.36 10.82
CA PRO A 219 -8.95 8.69 12.12
C PRO A 219 -10.39 8.63 12.66
N LEU A 220 -11.25 9.52 12.21
CA LEU A 220 -12.67 9.56 12.57
C LEU A 220 -13.57 8.77 11.61
N GLY A 221 -12.96 8.07 10.63
CA GLY A 221 -13.70 7.23 9.70
C GLY A 221 -14.30 7.96 8.48
N THR A 222 -14.05 9.27 8.32
CA THR A 222 -14.44 9.96 7.08
C THR A 222 -13.64 9.41 5.91
N MET A 223 -14.35 8.97 4.87
CA MET A 223 -13.75 8.28 3.72
C MET A 223 -13.94 9.08 2.43
N ARG A 224 -12.86 9.23 1.65
CA ARG A 224 -12.90 9.60 0.23
C ARG A 224 -12.48 8.40 -0.58
N CYS A 225 -13.31 7.96 -1.51
CA CYS A 225 -13.13 6.72 -2.25
C CYS A 225 -13.41 6.93 -3.73
N LEU A 226 -12.62 6.30 -4.60
CA LEU A 226 -12.96 6.12 -6.01
C LEU A 226 -14.04 5.03 -6.15
N HIS A 227 -14.91 5.21 -7.13
CA HIS A 227 -15.98 4.24 -7.43
C HIS A 227 -15.77 3.52 -8.78
N GLU A 228 -14.68 3.83 -9.47
CA GLU A 228 -14.47 3.41 -10.85
C GLU A 228 -13.46 2.25 -10.92
N GLU A 229 -13.70 1.34 -11.88
CA GLU A 229 -12.93 0.11 -12.10
C GLU A 229 -11.83 0.33 -13.17
N GLU A 230 -11.32 1.57 -13.32
CA GLU A 230 -10.34 1.96 -14.32
C GLU A 230 -9.11 2.64 -13.71
N ASN A 231 -8.15 2.96 -14.58
CA ASN A 231 -6.97 3.76 -14.21
C ASN A 231 -7.39 5.15 -13.77
N GLN A 232 -7.19 5.45 -12.50
CA GLN A 232 -7.54 6.76 -11.93
C GLN A 232 -6.54 7.22 -10.88
N ILE A 233 -6.55 8.51 -10.63
CA ILE A 233 -5.77 9.14 -9.58
C ILE A 233 -6.73 9.75 -8.58
N LEU A 234 -6.75 9.20 -7.36
CA LEU A 234 -7.42 9.83 -6.24
C LEU A 234 -6.48 10.82 -5.56
N ARG A 235 -6.75 12.10 -5.74
CA ARG A 235 -6.04 13.16 -5.00
C ARG A 235 -6.76 13.45 -3.69
N VAL A 236 -6.01 13.46 -2.61
CA VAL A 236 -6.54 13.74 -1.28
C VAL A 236 -5.63 14.70 -0.52
N GLU A 237 -6.25 15.64 0.19
CA GLU A 237 -5.59 16.44 1.21
C GLU A 237 -6.09 15.94 2.57
N PHE A 238 -5.18 15.73 3.51
CA PHE A 238 -5.47 15.31 4.87
C PHE A 238 -4.62 16.08 5.88
N ASP A 239 -5.14 16.25 7.10
CA ASP A 239 -4.43 16.97 8.16
C ASP A 239 -3.98 15.98 9.25
N MET A 240 -2.67 15.81 9.41
CA MET A 240 -2.09 14.94 10.45
C MET A 240 -2.45 15.36 11.87
N ASN A 241 -2.85 16.62 12.10
CA ASN A 241 -3.36 17.06 13.40
C ASN A 241 -4.67 16.35 13.79
N GLU A 242 -5.40 15.74 12.85
CA GLU A 242 -6.59 14.94 13.15
C GLU A 242 -6.25 13.68 13.93
N VAL A 243 -5.05 13.12 13.74
CA VAL A 243 -4.56 11.95 14.49
C VAL A 243 -4.41 12.32 15.97
N ASP A 244 -3.75 13.43 16.27
CA ASP A 244 -3.57 13.88 17.65
C ASP A 244 -4.90 14.20 18.32
N LYS A 245 -5.81 14.86 17.61
CA LYS A 245 -7.16 15.16 18.10
C LYS A 245 -7.97 13.90 18.40
N ALA A 246 -7.92 12.90 17.53
CA ALA A 246 -8.60 11.62 17.74
C ALA A 246 -8.05 10.94 18.99
N ARG A 247 -6.73 10.79 19.11
CA ARG A 247 -6.04 10.16 20.25
C ARG A 247 -6.24 10.90 21.58
N GLN A 248 -6.50 12.21 21.55
CA GLN A 248 -6.86 13.00 22.72
C GLN A 248 -8.34 12.82 23.09
N SER A 249 -9.22 12.67 22.11
CA SER A 249 -10.67 12.54 22.31
C SER A 249 -11.09 11.18 22.87
N ILE A 250 -10.53 10.11 22.30
CA ILE A 250 -10.79 8.73 22.73
C ILE A 250 -9.43 8.07 22.98
N GLN A 251 -9.08 7.83 24.24
CA GLN A 251 -7.73 7.44 24.62
C GLN A 251 -7.52 5.91 24.54
N VAL A 252 -7.81 5.31 23.39
CA VAL A 252 -7.77 3.86 23.16
C VAL A 252 -6.45 3.23 23.62
N TYR A 253 -5.32 3.87 23.32
CA TYR A 253 -4.01 3.34 23.67
C TYR A 253 -3.74 3.30 25.16
N ARG A 254 -4.19 4.33 25.91
CA ARG A 254 -4.07 4.38 27.37
C ARG A 254 -5.02 3.43 28.06
N ASP A 255 -6.23 3.28 27.52
CA ASP A 255 -7.32 2.52 28.16
C ASP A 255 -7.21 1.01 27.89
N ARG A 256 -6.22 0.56 27.09
CA ARG A 256 -5.96 -0.86 26.87
C ARG A 256 -5.65 -1.61 28.17
N ARG A 257 -6.19 -2.79 28.27
CA ARG A 257 -5.92 -3.75 29.33
C ARG A 257 -4.82 -4.72 28.88
N ILE A 258 -3.56 -4.41 29.17
CA ILE A 258 -2.39 -5.21 28.71
C ILE A 258 -2.48 -6.67 29.15
N ASP A 259 -3.13 -6.94 30.29
CA ASP A 259 -3.39 -8.28 30.81
C ASP A 259 -4.39 -9.09 29.95
N MET A 260 -5.28 -8.40 29.24
CA MET A 260 -6.30 -8.98 28.33
C MET A 260 -5.92 -8.82 26.86
N ASP A 261 -5.25 -7.71 26.51
CA ASP A 261 -4.99 -7.26 25.14
C ASP A 261 -3.51 -7.56 24.74
N ARG A 262 -2.97 -8.69 25.17
CA ARG A 262 -1.62 -9.11 24.78
C ARG A 262 -1.55 -9.43 23.30
N LEU A 263 -0.65 -8.75 22.60
CA LEU A 263 -0.31 -8.98 21.19
C LEU A 263 1.11 -9.57 21.09
#